data_8b611655cd8592530fad5a2ceced70e8
#
_entry.id   8b611655cd8592530fad5a2ceced70e8
#
_cell.length_a   1.000
_cell.length_b   1.000
_cell.length_c   1.000
_cell.angle_alpha   90.00
_cell.angle_beta   90.00
_cell.angle_gamma   90.00
#
_symmetry.space_group_name_H-M   'P 1'
#
loop_
_entity.id
_entity.type
_entity.pdbx_description
1 polymer ?
#
loop_
_entity_poly.entity_id
_entity_poly.type
_entity_poly.pdbx_seq_one_letter_code
_entity_poly.pdbx_strand_id
1 'polypeptide(L)'
;MQFLKATTEDMPQVKSLWKDMFDDGTSGFADFVFSSCHPENFFIAKEGNRVVSMLISMADMEYQNSKGFYLYSACTLPEYRGKGIMRSLVRFTLEEAKKQGKTFCVLKPAEDSLYGFWASLGFTNVTKVRRCELEIKKNIWTNAQFDIVTASRFKSMREKLCDEPFVHYTSKGYESFAYSHYISGGSTAETDDAYAVYYVEGDTMRVVELLAVSTNHAVKLLQAMRERTGCEKAVIYLSPQSNLFLGEGKMEKDCAVYGLTDEIYTGLIIE
;
A
#
# COMPACT_ATOMS: atom_id res chain seq x y z
N MET A 1 -28.20 14.01 -0.49
CA MET A 1 -26.81 13.52 -0.49
C MET A 1 -26.20 13.78 -1.85
N GLN A 2 -25.06 14.45 -1.92
CA GLN A 2 -24.31 14.75 -3.15
C GLN A 2 -22.97 14.02 -3.11
N PHE A 3 -22.55 13.46 -4.24
CA PHE A 3 -21.25 12.80 -4.41
C PHE A 3 -20.44 13.61 -5.43
N LEU A 4 -19.25 14.05 -5.06
CA LEU A 4 -18.44 14.95 -5.89
C LEU A 4 -16.94 14.80 -5.58
N LYS A 5 -16.10 15.33 -6.47
CA LYS A 5 -14.70 15.59 -6.16
C LYS A 5 -14.62 16.83 -5.27
N ALA A 6 -13.73 16.80 -4.28
CA ALA A 6 -13.55 17.94 -3.40
C ALA A 6 -12.95 19.13 -4.15
N THR A 7 -13.31 20.30 -3.71
CA THR A 7 -12.70 21.57 -4.08
C THR A 7 -11.78 22.09 -2.97
N THR A 8 -11.02 23.14 -3.25
CA THR A 8 -10.19 23.79 -2.20
C THR A 8 -11.04 24.24 -1.01
N GLU A 9 -12.29 24.64 -1.22
CA GLU A 9 -13.22 25.08 -0.17
C GLU A 9 -13.68 23.94 0.74
N ASP A 10 -13.68 22.69 0.25
CA ASP A 10 -14.06 21.50 1.01
C ASP A 10 -12.93 21.01 1.92
N MET A 11 -11.66 21.33 1.60
CA MET A 11 -10.49 20.76 2.27
C MET A 11 -10.45 20.96 3.78
N PRO A 12 -10.90 22.08 4.37
CA PRO A 12 -10.97 22.21 5.83
C PRO A 12 -11.87 21.13 6.49
N GLN A 13 -13.02 20.82 5.87
CA GLN A 13 -13.92 19.78 6.38
C GLN A 13 -13.36 18.37 6.13
N VAL A 14 -12.70 18.14 4.99
CA VAL A 14 -12.01 16.88 4.68
C VAL A 14 -10.91 16.60 5.71
N LYS A 15 -10.10 17.62 6.05
CA LYS A 15 -9.07 17.52 7.11
C LYS A 15 -9.67 17.21 8.48
N SER A 16 -10.77 17.87 8.83
CA SER A 16 -11.47 17.59 10.08
C SER A 16 -11.99 16.17 10.13
N LEU A 17 -12.63 15.70 9.07
CA LEU A 17 -13.13 14.33 8.97
C LEU A 17 -11.99 13.30 9.05
N TRP A 18 -10.85 13.57 8.40
CA TRP A 18 -9.66 12.73 8.52
C TRP A 18 -9.21 12.60 9.98
N LYS A 19 -9.02 13.73 10.64
CA LYS A 19 -8.59 13.77 12.04
C LYS A 19 -9.54 13.01 12.97
N ASP A 20 -10.85 13.19 12.78
CA ASP A 20 -11.87 12.53 13.59
C ASP A 20 -11.89 11.01 13.40
N MET A 21 -11.44 10.52 12.24
CA MET A 21 -11.58 9.12 11.85
C MET A 21 -10.31 8.29 11.98
N PHE A 22 -9.13 8.89 11.83
CA PHE A 22 -7.86 8.15 11.73
C PHE A 22 -6.89 8.47 12.88
N ASP A 23 -7.12 9.53 13.67
CA ASP A 23 -6.33 9.94 14.85
C ASP A 23 -4.80 9.80 14.68
N ASP A 24 -4.31 10.14 13.48
CA ASP A 24 -2.91 9.99 13.11
C ASP A 24 -2.05 11.22 13.47
N GLY A 25 -2.46 11.98 14.48
CA GLY A 25 -1.95 13.30 14.84
C GLY A 25 -0.45 13.43 15.14
N THR A 26 0.34 12.38 14.96
CA THR A 26 1.77 12.38 15.25
C THR A 26 2.67 12.00 14.08
N SER A 27 2.14 11.44 12.99
CA SER A 27 2.98 10.83 11.96
C SER A 27 3.48 11.79 10.88
N GLY A 28 2.92 12.99 10.75
CA GLY A 28 3.15 13.87 9.60
C GLY A 28 2.60 13.34 8.27
N PHE A 29 2.02 12.13 8.28
CA PHE A 29 1.48 11.50 7.08
C PHE A 29 0.24 12.25 6.56
N ALA A 30 -0.65 12.70 7.45
CA ALA A 30 -1.78 13.55 7.07
C ALA A 30 -1.30 14.82 6.36
N ASP A 31 -0.29 15.51 6.91
CA ASP A 31 0.27 16.71 6.30
C ASP A 31 0.85 16.43 4.91
N PHE A 32 1.53 15.30 4.75
CA PHE A 32 2.01 14.84 3.45
C PHE A 32 0.85 14.62 2.46
N VAL A 33 -0.18 13.87 2.83
CA VAL A 33 -1.34 13.60 1.98
C VAL A 33 -1.99 14.90 1.54
N PHE A 34 -2.26 15.81 2.46
CA PHE A 34 -2.93 17.08 2.18
C PHE A 34 -2.06 18.11 1.44
N SER A 35 -0.74 17.98 1.46
CA SER A 35 0.16 18.82 0.67
C SER A 35 0.47 18.25 -0.72
N SER A 36 0.44 16.92 -0.86
CA SER A 36 0.84 16.23 -2.08
C SER A 36 -0.33 15.86 -2.99
N CYS A 37 -1.52 15.62 -2.42
CA CYS A 37 -2.70 15.27 -3.19
C CYS A 37 -3.49 16.52 -3.57
N HIS A 38 -3.82 16.63 -4.86
CA HIS A 38 -4.70 17.69 -5.33
C HIS A 38 -6.12 17.50 -4.75
N PRO A 39 -6.90 18.57 -4.42
CA PRO A 39 -8.26 18.42 -3.90
C PRO A 39 -9.15 17.48 -4.72
N GLU A 40 -9.06 17.48 -6.03
CA GLU A 40 -9.84 16.59 -6.91
C GLU A 40 -9.51 15.09 -6.78
N ASN A 41 -8.45 14.72 -6.06
CA ASN A 41 -8.16 13.33 -5.71
C ASN A 41 -9.00 12.84 -4.52
N PHE A 42 -9.63 13.77 -3.80
CA PHE A 42 -10.54 13.46 -2.71
C PHE A 42 -11.98 13.39 -3.25
N PHE A 43 -12.61 12.26 -3.04
CA PHE A 43 -14.02 12.06 -3.34
C PHE A 43 -14.82 12.15 -2.06
N ILE A 44 -15.88 12.95 -2.06
CA ILE A 44 -16.65 13.28 -0.85
C ILE A 44 -18.15 13.07 -1.05
N ALA A 45 -18.82 12.76 0.05
CA ALA A 45 -20.27 12.83 0.14
C ALA A 45 -20.66 14.00 1.05
N LYS A 46 -21.57 14.84 0.57
CA LYS A 46 -22.10 16.01 1.31
C LYS A 46 -23.59 15.87 1.58
N GLU A 47 -23.99 16.22 2.80
CA GLU A 47 -25.37 16.50 3.15
C GLU A 47 -25.52 18.01 3.39
N GLY A 48 -26.21 18.71 2.49
CA GLY A 48 -26.12 20.18 2.45
C GLY A 48 -24.69 20.63 2.24
N ASN A 49 -24.16 21.42 3.16
CA ASN A 49 -22.77 21.90 3.12
C ASN A 49 -21.80 21.07 3.95
N ARG A 50 -22.26 20.01 4.63
CA ARG A 50 -21.42 19.19 5.51
C ARG A 50 -20.84 18.00 4.75
N VAL A 51 -19.51 17.83 4.82
CA VAL A 51 -18.81 16.61 4.36
C VAL A 51 -19.04 15.51 5.41
N VAL A 52 -19.58 14.36 4.98
CA VAL A 52 -19.97 13.27 5.87
C VAL A 52 -19.27 11.95 5.56
N SER A 53 -18.64 11.86 4.40
CA SER A 53 -17.88 10.69 3.98
C SER A 53 -16.81 11.10 2.97
N MET A 54 -15.69 10.42 2.96
CA MET A 54 -14.62 10.65 2.00
C MET A 54 -13.87 9.37 1.65
N LEU A 55 -13.15 9.40 0.54
CA LEU A 55 -12.08 8.50 0.15
C LEU A 55 -11.10 9.23 -0.79
N ILE A 56 -9.92 8.66 -0.99
CA ILE A 56 -8.85 9.29 -1.77
C ILE A 56 -8.39 8.35 -2.89
N SER A 57 -8.23 8.89 -4.10
CA SER A 57 -7.41 8.28 -5.15
C SER A 57 -5.96 8.69 -4.89
N MET A 58 -5.25 7.90 -4.08
CA MET A 58 -3.97 8.28 -3.48
C MET A 58 -2.83 8.26 -4.48
N ALA A 59 -2.78 7.25 -5.33
CA ALA A 59 -1.72 7.07 -6.30
C ALA A 59 -2.23 6.39 -7.57
N ASP A 60 -1.71 6.80 -8.71
CA ASP A 60 -1.96 6.12 -9.97
C ASP A 60 -1.11 4.86 -10.09
N MET A 61 -1.71 3.82 -10.65
CA MET A 61 -1.13 2.50 -10.83
C MET A 61 -1.24 2.04 -12.27
N GLU A 62 -0.36 1.13 -12.65
CA GLU A 62 -0.33 0.50 -13.97
C GLU A 62 -0.16 -1.02 -13.82
N TYR A 63 -0.86 -1.76 -14.67
CA TYR A 63 -0.71 -3.20 -14.82
C TYR A 63 -0.82 -3.55 -16.30
N GLN A 64 0.27 -4.04 -16.89
CA GLN A 64 0.36 -4.25 -18.34
C GLN A 64 -0.04 -2.96 -19.11
N ASN A 65 -1.10 -3.02 -19.92
CA ASN A 65 -1.64 -1.87 -20.67
C ASN A 65 -2.81 -1.17 -19.94
N SER A 66 -3.15 -1.60 -18.73
CA SER A 66 -4.26 -1.07 -17.94
C SER A 66 -3.77 0.01 -16.99
N LYS A 67 -4.57 1.08 -16.86
CA LYS A 67 -4.36 2.14 -15.87
C LYS A 67 -5.33 1.95 -14.70
N GLY A 68 -4.87 2.21 -13.50
CA GLY A 68 -5.67 2.11 -12.29
C GLY A 68 -5.24 3.11 -11.24
N PHE A 69 -5.72 2.90 -10.02
CA PHE A 69 -5.37 3.75 -8.89
C PHE A 69 -5.47 2.98 -7.57
N TYR A 70 -4.74 3.50 -6.58
CA TYR A 70 -4.84 3.05 -5.20
C TYR A 70 -5.87 3.89 -4.44
N LEU A 71 -6.90 3.22 -3.91
CA LEU A 71 -7.93 3.84 -3.09
C LEU A 71 -7.53 3.77 -1.63
N TYR A 72 -7.57 4.93 -0.96
CA TYR A 72 -7.09 5.08 0.41
C TYR A 72 -8.09 5.86 1.28
N SER A 73 -8.01 5.69 2.60
CA SER A 73 -8.72 6.48 3.61
C SER A 73 -10.24 6.57 3.41
N ALA A 74 -10.89 5.45 3.07
CA ALA A 74 -12.34 5.42 2.95
C ALA A 74 -13.00 5.48 4.33
N CYS A 75 -13.70 6.57 4.64
CA CYS A 75 -14.40 6.73 5.91
C CYS A 75 -15.74 7.46 5.79
N THR A 76 -16.60 7.22 6.79
CA THR A 76 -17.91 7.86 6.94
C THR A 76 -18.13 8.17 8.41
N LEU A 77 -18.62 9.37 8.71
CA LEU A 77 -18.99 9.78 10.06
C LEU A 77 -19.92 8.74 10.72
N PRO A 78 -19.73 8.42 12.02
CA PRO A 78 -20.47 7.35 12.69
C PRO A 78 -22.00 7.44 12.53
N GLU A 79 -22.58 8.62 12.68
CA GLU A 79 -24.02 8.88 12.57
C GLU A 79 -24.59 8.74 11.14
N TYR A 80 -23.68 8.62 10.15
CA TYR A 80 -24.02 8.42 8.75
C TYR A 80 -23.73 7.00 8.25
N ARG A 81 -23.18 6.13 9.10
CA ARG A 81 -22.90 4.71 8.75
C ARG A 81 -24.20 3.92 8.57
N GLY A 82 -24.11 2.79 7.90
CA GLY A 82 -25.26 1.91 7.65
C GLY A 82 -26.27 2.41 6.61
N LYS A 83 -26.12 3.63 6.08
CA LYS A 83 -27.03 4.26 5.12
C LYS A 83 -26.61 4.09 3.64
N GLY A 84 -25.60 3.27 3.35
CA GLY A 84 -25.12 3.01 1.99
C GLY A 84 -24.30 4.15 1.36
N ILE A 85 -23.91 5.18 2.13
CA ILE A 85 -23.21 6.36 1.63
C ILE A 85 -21.85 5.99 1.03
N MET A 86 -21.02 5.23 1.76
CA MET A 86 -19.72 4.78 1.26
C MET A 86 -19.86 3.94 -0.02
N ARG A 87 -20.87 3.06 -0.09
CA ARG A 87 -21.17 2.28 -1.29
C ARG A 87 -21.42 3.17 -2.51
N SER A 88 -22.22 4.22 -2.34
CA SER A 88 -22.53 5.17 -3.42
C SER A 88 -21.31 6.02 -3.78
N LEU A 89 -20.52 6.42 -2.80
CA LEU A 89 -19.28 7.19 -3.01
C LEU A 89 -18.25 6.39 -3.79
N VAL A 90 -18.02 5.12 -3.45
CA VAL A 90 -17.10 4.22 -4.18
C VAL A 90 -17.57 4.06 -5.64
N ARG A 91 -18.86 3.82 -5.88
CA ARG A 91 -19.40 3.73 -7.25
C ARG A 91 -19.16 5.01 -8.04
N PHE A 92 -19.46 6.16 -7.45
CA PHE A 92 -19.17 7.45 -8.07
C PHE A 92 -17.68 7.61 -8.42
N THR A 93 -16.79 7.22 -7.49
CA THR A 93 -15.34 7.27 -7.72
C THR A 93 -14.89 6.39 -8.87
N LEU A 94 -15.40 5.15 -8.95
CA LEU A 94 -15.08 4.23 -10.04
C LEU A 94 -15.59 4.74 -11.40
N GLU A 95 -16.76 5.37 -11.43
CA GLU A 95 -17.30 6.00 -12.65
C GLU A 95 -16.45 7.18 -13.12
N GLU A 96 -16.02 8.04 -12.19
CA GLU A 96 -15.11 9.16 -12.50
C GLU A 96 -13.73 8.68 -12.95
N ALA A 97 -13.19 7.63 -12.33
CA ALA A 97 -11.93 6.99 -12.73
C ALA A 97 -12.03 6.41 -14.15
N LYS A 98 -13.16 5.75 -14.47
CA LYS A 98 -13.42 5.21 -15.81
C LYS A 98 -13.43 6.30 -16.89
N LYS A 99 -13.98 7.50 -16.61
CA LYS A 99 -13.94 8.66 -17.52
C LYS A 99 -12.50 9.11 -17.81
N GLN A 100 -11.56 8.84 -16.90
CA GLN A 100 -10.14 9.12 -17.05
C GLN A 100 -9.35 7.95 -17.67
N GLY A 101 -10.04 6.91 -18.15
CA GLY A 101 -9.42 5.73 -18.75
C GLY A 101 -8.80 4.75 -17.75
N LYS A 102 -9.12 4.88 -16.46
CA LYS A 102 -8.69 3.92 -15.44
C LYS A 102 -9.67 2.75 -15.39
N THR A 103 -9.14 1.54 -15.45
CA THR A 103 -9.93 0.31 -15.57
C THR A 103 -9.88 -0.56 -14.33
N PHE A 104 -8.92 -0.31 -13.42
CA PHE A 104 -8.81 -1.06 -12.17
C PHE A 104 -8.55 -0.16 -10.97
N CYS A 105 -8.86 -0.71 -9.80
CA CYS A 105 -8.62 -0.07 -8.51
C CYS A 105 -8.12 -1.11 -7.51
N VAL A 106 -7.13 -0.72 -6.71
CA VAL A 106 -6.55 -1.53 -5.64
C VAL A 106 -6.79 -0.83 -4.31
N LEU A 107 -7.09 -1.57 -3.27
CA LEU A 107 -7.13 -1.09 -1.89
C LEU A 107 -6.71 -2.19 -0.91
N LYS A 108 -6.20 -1.80 0.25
CA LYS A 108 -5.99 -2.69 1.40
C LYS A 108 -7.16 -2.50 2.37
N PRO A 109 -8.01 -3.51 2.59
CA PRO A 109 -9.02 -3.44 3.64
C PRO A 109 -8.34 -3.33 5.02
N ALA A 110 -8.84 -2.44 5.87
CA ALA A 110 -8.28 -2.25 7.21
C ALA A 110 -8.48 -3.48 8.13
N GLU A 111 -9.49 -4.29 7.83
CA GLU A 111 -9.84 -5.49 8.60
C GLU A 111 -10.39 -6.58 7.68
N ASP A 112 -10.22 -7.83 8.07
CA ASP A 112 -10.74 -9.00 7.33
C ASP A 112 -12.26 -8.96 7.14
N SER A 113 -12.99 -8.40 8.09
CA SER A 113 -14.45 -8.21 8.03
C SER A 113 -14.91 -7.37 6.84
N LEU A 114 -14.04 -6.51 6.31
CA LEU A 114 -14.36 -5.58 5.21
C LEU A 114 -14.24 -6.20 3.82
N TYR A 115 -13.59 -7.35 3.65
CA TYR A 115 -13.51 -7.97 2.31
C TYR A 115 -14.90 -8.26 1.72
N GLY A 116 -15.87 -8.69 2.55
CA GLY A 116 -17.25 -8.90 2.10
C GLY A 116 -17.94 -7.62 1.62
N PHE A 117 -17.68 -6.51 2.29
CA PHE A 117 -18.17 -5.20 1.86
C PHE A 117 -17.59 -4.81 0.50
N TRP A 118 -16.27 -4.89 0.33
CA TRP A 118 -15.59 -4.55 -0.92
C TRP A 118 -15.97 -5.50 -2.06
N ALA A 119 -16.09 -6.80 -1.80
CA ALA A 119 -16.57 -7.77 -2.80
C ALA A 119 -17.97 -7.41 -3.33
N SER A 120 -18.87 -6.92 -2.46
CA SER A 120 -20.21 -6.45 -2.86
C SER A 120 -20.20 -5.21 -3.76
N LEU A 121 -19.06 -4.56 -3.92
CA LEU A 121 -18.80 -3.42 -4.80
C LEU A 121 -18.01 -3.78 -6.06
N GLY A 122 -17.73 -5.07 -6.27
CA GLY A 122 -17.00 -5.57 -7.43
C GLY A 122 -15.49 -5.77 -7.22
N PHE A 123 -14.97 -5.56 -6.01
CA PHE A 123 -13.59 -5.89 -5.65
C PHE A 123 -13.49 -7.40 -5.34
N THR A 124 -13.65 -8.21 -6.37
CA THR A 124 -13.79 -9.68 -6.24
C THR A 124 -12.45 -10.41 -6.30
N ASN A 125 -11.42 -9.79 -6.85
CA ASN A 125 -10.07 -10.34 -6.85
C ASN A 125 -9.38 -9.95 -5.54
N VAL A 126 -9.05 -10.94 -4.70
CA VAL A 126 -8.32 -10.73 -3.44
C VAL A 126 -6.93 -11.29 -3.60
N THR A 127 -5.94 -10.39 -3.65
CA THR A 127 -4.54 -10.78 -3.72
C THR A 127 -4.10 -11.45 -2.42
N LYS A 128 -3.00 -12.17 -2.46
CA LYS A 128 -2.46 -12.89 -1.31
C LYS A 128 -0.99 -12.58 -1.15
N VAL A 129 -0.50 -12.78 0.06
CA VAL A 129 0.92 -12.82 0.40
C VAL A 129 1.22 -14.09 1.17
N ARG A 130 2.45 -14.56 1.08
CA ARG A 130 2.96 -15.66 1.88
C ARG A 130 3.75 -15.07 3.05
N ARG A 131 3.15 -15.09 4.23
CA ARG A 131 3.76 -14.61 5.47
C ARG A 131 4.67 -15.68 6.04
N CYS A 132 5.96 -15.39 6.14
CA CYS A 132 6.99 -16.25 6.72
C CYS A 132 7.54 -15.62 8.00
N GLU A 133 7.76 -16.42 9.01
CA GLU A 133 8.45 -16.01 10.24
C GLU A 133 9.75 -16.81 10.37
N LEU A 134 10.84 -16.11 10.66
CA LEU A 134 12.13 -16.80 10.84
C LEU A 134 13.03 -16.06 11.82
N GLU A 135 13.93 -16.83 12.42
CA GLU A 135 15.11 -16.33 13.13
C GLU A 135 16.24 -16.15 12.13
N ILE A 136 16.87 -15.00 12.13
CA ILE A 136 17.97 -14.67 11.23
C ILE A 136 19.26 -15.02 11.93
N LYS A 137 20.08 -15.87 11.32
CA LYS A 137 21.40 -16.23 11.85
C LYS A 137 22.36 -15.04 11.70
N LYS A 138 23.18 -14.81 12.73
CA LYS A 138 24.22 -13.80 12.68
C LYS A 138 25.28 -14.12 11.61
N ASN A 139 25.67 -13.08 10.85
CA ASN A 139 26.76 -13.21 9.88
C ASN A 139 27.38 -11.82 9.61
N ILE A 140 28.48 -11.53 10.28
CA ILE A 140 29.19 -10.25 10.19
C ILE A 140 29.89 -10.02 8.84
N TRP A 141 29.93 -11.02 7.96
CA TRP A 141 30.57 -10.94 6.64
C TRP A 141 29.59 -10.50 5.54
N THR A 142 28.35 -10.25 5.88
CA THR A 142 27.37 -9.74 4.94
C THR A 142 27.35 -8.21 4.94
N ASN A 143 27.09 -7.62 3.78
CA ASN A 143 27.00 -6.18 3.62
C ASN A 143 25.81 -5.84 2.71
N ALA A 144 25.22 -4.66 2.93
CA ALA A 144 24.15 -4.10 2.12
C ALA A 144 24.21 -2.58 2.14
N GLN A 145 23.57 -1.94 1.18
CA GLN A 145 23.27 -0.52 1.21
C GLN A 145 21.92 -0.32 1.90
N PHE A 146 21.82 0.74 2.71
CA PHE A 146 20.61 1.04 3.48
C PHE A 146 20.10 2.44 3.16
N ASP A 147 18.79 2.59 3.12
CA ASP A 147 18.09 3.87 3.01
C ASP A 147 18.47 4.71 1.77
N ILE A 148 18.98 4.05 0.73
CA ILE A 148 19.36 4.68 -0.53
C ILE A 148 18.27 4.42 -1.56
N VAL A 149 17.08 5.00 -1.35
CA VAL A 149 15.97 4.72 -2.26
C VAL A 149 15.32 5.99 -2.74
N THR A 150 15.26 6.11 -4.06
CA THR A 150 14.42 7.06 -4.78
C THR A 150 13.25 6.31 -5.43
N ALA A 151 12.21 7.03 -5.84
CA ALA A 151 11.09 6.44 -6.59
C ALA A 151 11.56 5.61 -7.80
N SER A 152 12.55 6.10 -8.53
CA SER A 152 13.15 5.38 -9.67
C SER A 152 13.87 4.11 -9.25
N ARG A 153 14.50 4.09 -8.07
CA ARG A 153 15.19 2.90 -7.55
C ARG A 153 14.20 1.82 -7.15
N PHE A 154 13.09 2.16 -6.46
CA PHE A 154 12.02 1.21 -6.19
C PHE A 154 11.53 0.52 -7.46
N LYS A 155 11.19 1.31 -8.47
CA LYS A 155 10.74 0.80 -9.77
C LYS A 155 11.77 -0.14 -10.38
N SER A 156 13.03 0.30 -10.49
CA SER A 156 14.12 -0.45 -11.10
C SER A 156 14.39 -1.79 -10.39
N MET A 157 14.38 -1.82 -9.05
CA MET A 157 14.63 -3.05 -8.30
C MET A 157 13.48 -4.04 -8.44
N ARG A 158 12.23 -3.56 -8.43
CA ARG A 158 11.06 -4.42 -8.67
C ARG A 158 11.06 -4.99 -10.08
N GLU A 159 11.32 -4.18 -11.11
CA GLU A 159 11.41 -4.64 -12.50
C GLU A 159 12.56 -5.64 -12.72
N LYS A 160 13.67 -5.49 -11.98
CA LYS A 160 14.81 -6.40 -12.07
C LYS A 160 14.57 -7.75 -11.36
N LEU A 161 13.90 -7.74 -10.21
CA LEU A 161 13.90 -8.86 -9.28
C LEU A 161 12.55 -9.57 -9.14
N CYS A 162 11.46 -8.99 -9.63
CA CYS A 162 10.15 -9.61 -9.60
C CYS A 162 9.88 -10.35 -10.91
N ASP A 163 9.82 -11.68 -10.85
CA ASP A 163 9.63 -12.53 -12.03
C ASP A 163 8.15 -12.76 -12.39
N GLU A 164 7.23 -12.26 -11.55
CA GLU A 164 5.80 -12.46 -11.73
C GLU A 164 5.08 -11.17 -12.13
N PRO A 165 3.85 -11.27 -12.67
CA PRO A 165 3.05 -10.09 -12.97
C PRO A 165 2.72 -9.30 -11.69
N PHE A 166 3.14 -8.05 -11.62
CA PHE A 166 2.86 -7.18 -10.48
C PHE A 166 2.32 -5.82 -10.90
N VAL A 167 1.61 -5.19 -9.98
CA VAL A 167 1.08 -3.84 -10.18
C VAL A 167 2.19 -2.82 -9.91
N HIS A 168 2.39 -1.92 -10.85
CA HIS A 168 3.32 -0.81 -10.73
C HIS A 168 2.61 0.45 -10.21
N TYR A 169 3.28 1.23 -9.41
CA TYR A 169 2.94 2.65 -9.28
C TYR A 169 3.48 3.43 -10.47
N THR A 170 2.83 4.52 -10.83
CA THR A 170 3.48 5.55 -11.65
C THR A 170 4.67 6.16 -10.90
N SER A 171 5.54 6.93 -11.57
CA SER A 171 6.68 7.57 -10.89
C SER A 171 6.23 8.40 -9.69
N LYS A 172 5.16 9.18 -9.82
CA LYS A 172 4.56 9.95 -8.72
C LYS A 172 4.01 9.05 -7.60
N GLY A 173 3.45 7.89 -7.94
CA GLY A 173 2.99 6.90 -6.97
C GLY A 173 4.13 6.32 -6.15
N TYR A 174 5.27 6.01 -6.78
CA TYR A 174 6.47 5.57 -6.07
C TYR A 174 7.05 6.67 -5.16
N GLU A 175 6.99 7.95 -5.55
CA GLU A 175 7.37 9.08 -4.69
C GLU A 175 6.47 9.13 -3.44
N SER A 176 5.16 8.98 -3.63
CA SER A 176 4.20 8.95 -2.52
C SER A 176 4.45 7.78 -1.59
N PHE A 177 4.71 6.59 -2.15
CA PHE A 177 5.06 5.41 -1.36
C PHE A 177 6.35 5.62 -0.57
N ALA A 178 7.44 6.05 -1.23
CA ALA A 178 8.73 6.26 -0.59
C ALA A 178 8.64 7.26 0.57
N TYR A 179 7.94 8.37 0.35
CA TYR A 179 7.75 9.37 1.39
C TYR A 179 6.94 8.81 2.57
N SER A 180 5.79 8.17 2.29
CA SER A 180 4.97 7.53 3.31
C SER A 180 5.77 6.54 4.14
N HIS A 181 6.53 5.67 3.46
CA HIS A 181 7.34 4.65 4.10
C HIS A 181 8.37 5.24 5.08
N TYR A 182 9.13 6.25 4.65
CA TYR A 182 10.15 6.86 5.51
C TYR A 182 9.57 7.69 6.65
N ILE A 183 8.49 8.44 6.42
CA ILE A 183 7.87 9.25 7.47
C ILE A 183 7.24 8.37 8.55
N SER A 184 6.83 7.16 8.19
CA SER A 184 6.31 6.14 9.11
C SER A 184 7.43 5.30 9.77
N GLY A 185 8.70 5.71 9.65
CA GLY A 185 9.83 5.03 10.28
C GLY A 185 10.30 3.77 9.53
N GLY A 186 9.90 3.60 8.29
CA GLY A 186 10.35 2.51 7.45
C GLY A 186 11.78 2.70 6.95
N SER A 187 12.41 1.62 6.57
CA SER A 187 13.78 1.56 6.03
C SER A 187 13.83 0.63 4.83
N THR A 188 14.92 0.74 4.07
CA THR A 188 15.21 -0.15 2.93
C THR A 188 16.59 -0.73 3.04
N ALA A 189 16.80 -1.89 2.45
CA ALA A 189 18.09 -2.52 2.31
C ALA A 189 18.23 -3.12 0.92
N GLU A 190 19.40 -2.99 0.30
CA GLU A 190 19.65 -3.56 -1.01
C GLU A 190 21.08 -4.02 -1.21
N THR A 191 21.22 -4.99 -2.09
CA THR A 191 22.45 -5.41 -2.77
C THR A 191 22.18 -5.40 -4.27
N ASP A 192 23.13 -5.83 -5.09
CA ASP A 192 22.90 -5.96 -6.54
C ASP A 192 21.79 -6.99 -6.86
N ASP A 193 21.63 -8.02 -6.01
CA ASP A 193 20.80 -9.19 -6.29
C ASP A 193 19.66 -9.42 -5.29
N ALA A 194 19.45 -8.48 -4.36
CA ALA A 194 18.37 -8.53 -3.40
C ALA A 194 17.97 -7.14 -2.92
N TYR A 195 16.72 -7.00 -2.52
CA TYR A 195 16.13 -5.74 -2.09
C TYR A 195 15.04 -6.02 -1.06
N ALA A 196 14.95 -5.20 -0.02
CA ALA A 196 13.93 -5.30 1.01
C ALA A 196 13.41 -3.93 1.44
N VAL A 197 12.12 -3.88 1.72
CA VAL A 197 11.42 -2.76 2.37
C VAL A 197 10.90 -3.26 3.71
N TYR A 198 11.23 -2.56 4.79
CA TYR A 198 10.96 -3.09 6.13
C TYR A 198 10.72 -1.99 7.18
N TYR A 199 10.13 -2.41 8.29
CA TYR A 199 10.01 -1.66 9.54
C TYR A 199 10.68 -2.42 10.67
N VAL A 200 11.14 -1.71 11.69
CA VAL A 200 11.64 -2.29 12.94
C VAL A 200 10.57 -2.14 14.01
N GLU A 201 10.05 -3.25 14.50
CA GLU A 201 8.97 -3.33 15.49
C GLU A 201 9.49 -4.09 16.72
N GLY A 202 10.07 -3.35 17.68
CA GLY A 202 10.72 -3.95 18.85
C GLY A 202 11.97 -4.75 18.46
N ASP A 203 11.96 -6.07 18.70
CA ASP A 203 13.05 -7.01 18.38
C ASP A 203 12.88 -7.71 17.02
N THR A 204 11.88 -7.33 16.25
CA THR A 204 11.46 -8.01 15.02
C THR A 204 11.44 -7.05 13.84
N MET A 205 11.92 -7.49 12.69
CA MET A 205 11.75 -6.78 11.42
C MET A 205 10.47 -7.23 10.74
N ARG A 206 9.57 -6.29 10.41
CA ARG A 206 8.45 -6.51 9.51
C ARG A 206 8.87 -6.14 8.09
N VAL A 207 9.16 -7.15 7.28
CA VAL A 207 9.63 -6.98 5.90
C VAL A 207 8.43 -7.05 4.96
N VAL A 208 7.97 -5.88 4.50
CA VAL A 208 6.76 -5.74 3.69
C VAL A 208 6.93 -6.14 2.23
N GLU A 209 8.17 -6.07 1.72
CA GLU A 209 8.55 -6.63 0.44
C GLU A 209 10.00 -7.13 0.49
N LEU A 210 10.24 -8.34 -0.01
CA LEU A 210 11.57 -8.91 -0.19
C LEU A 210 11.64 -9.58 -1.56
N LEU A 211 12.51 -9.06 -2.42
CA LEU A 211 12.79 -9.61 -3.74
C LEU A 211 14.27 -9.96 -3.84
N ALA A 212 14.59 -11.08 -4.43
CA ALA A 212 15.98 -11.53 -4.61
C ALA A 212 16.10 -12.55 -5.73
N VAL A 213 17.25 -12.58 -6.38
CA VAL A 213 17.59 -13.56 -7.43
C VAL A 213 17.54 -14.99 -6.91
N SER A 214 17.82 -15.20 -5.62
CA SER A 214 17.74 -16.53 -4.99
C SER A 214 17.56 -16.43 -3.47
N THR A 215 17.14 -17.54 -2.85
CA THR A 215 17.04 -17.67 -1.40
C THR A 215 18.36 -17.30 -0.68
N ASN A 216 19.51 -17.67 -1.26
CA ASN A 216 20.81 -17.33 -0.66
C ASN A 216 21.08 -15.82 -0.63
N HIS A 217 20.72 -15.08 -1.67
CA HIS A 217 20.82 -13.61 -1.70
C HIS A 217 19.84 -12.97 -0.71
N ALA A 218 18.61 -13.47 -0.63
CA ALA A 218 17.62 -13.03 0.37
C ALA A 218 18.16 -13.23 1.81
N VAL A 219 18.69 -14.40 2.12
CA VAL A 219 19.26 -14.71 3.44
C VAL A 219 20.44 -13.79 3.78
N LYS A 220 21.37 -13.58 2.84
CA LYS A 220 22.49 -12.64 3.05
C LYS A 220 22.02 -11.22 3.32
N LEU A 221 21.01 -10.74 2.59
CA LEU A 221 20.43 -9.42 2.82
C LEU A 221 19.79 -9.33 4.21
N LEU A 222 18.99 -10.32 4.61
CA LEU A 222 18.40 -10.39 5.96
C LEU A 222 19.48 -10.41 7.06
N GLN A 223 20.58 -11.10 6.84
CA GLN A 223 21.71 -11.11 7.78
C GLN A 223 22.36 -9.72 7.91
N ALA A 224 22.57 -9.00 6.80
CA ALA A 224 23.07 -7.62 6.83
C ALA A 224 22.06 -6.68 7.56
N MET A 225 20.76 -6.86 7.31
CA MET A 225 19.72 -6.13 8.01
C MET A 225 19.73 -6.40 9.53
N ARG A 226 19.93 -7.68 9.94
CA ARG A 226 20.13 -8.03 11.36
C ARG A 226 21.32 -7.28 11.98
N GLU A 227 22.47 -7.27 11.32
CA GLU A 227 23.66 -6.56 11.82
C GLU A 227 23.42 -5.04 11.95
N ARG A 228 22.61 -4.46 11.05
CA ARG A 228 22.24 -3.05 11.07
C ARG A 228 21.24 -2.70 12.17
N THR A 229 20.22 -3.55 12.38
CA THR A 229 19.09 -3.27 13.26
C THR A 229 19.20 -3.88 14.65
N GLY A 230 19.98 -4.94 14.80
CA GLY A 230 20.04 -5.79 16.00
C GLY A 230 18.87 -6.78 16.12
N CYS A 231 17.90 -6.76 15.18
CA CYS A 231 16.75 -7.65 15.24
C CYS A 231 17.14 -9.08 14.86
N GLU A 232 16.79 -10.06 15.71
CA GLU A 232 17.05 -11.47 15.48
C GLU A 232 15.94 -12.19 14.74
N LYS A 233 14.76 -11.58 14.66
CA LYS A 233 13.55 -12.14 14.06
C LYS A 233 13.07 -11.29 12.90
N ALA A 234 12.44 -11.93 11.93
CA ALA A 234 11.72 -11.26 10.87
C ALA A 234 10.38 -11.93 10.58
N VAL A 235 9.38 -11.10 10.29
CA VAL A 235 8.12 -11.45 9.64
C VAL A 235 8.20 -10.90 8.22
N ILE A 236 8.15 -11.77 7.23
CA ILE A 236 8.39 -11.43 5.83
C ILE A 236 7.16 -11.74 5.01
N TYR A 237 6.72 -10.79 4.20
CA TYR A 237 5.62 -10.93 3.26
C TYR A 237 6.18 -11.11 1.84
N LEU A 238 6.06 -12.31 1.33
CA LEU A 238 6.49 -12.69 -0.02
C LEU A 238 5.29 -12.75 -0.95
N SER A 239 5.54 -12.55 -2.24
CA SER A 239 4.56 -12.94 -3.24
C SER A 239 4.22 -14.45 -3.11
N PRO A 240 2.96 -14.84 -3.40
CA PRO A 240 2.56 -16.25 -3.42
C PRO A 240 3.39 -17.11 -4.36
N GLN A 241 3.83 -16.54 -5.49
CA GLN A 241 4.59 -17.23 -6.54
C GLN A 241 6.11 -17.13 -6.34
N SER A 242 6.57 -16.43 -5.30
CA SER A 242 8.00 -16.26 -5.02
C SER A 242 8.71 -17.60 -4.84
N ASN A 243 9.80 -17.81 -5.57
CA ASN A 243 10.67 -18.97 -5.49
C ASN A 243 11.59 -18.94 -4.24
N LEU A 244 11.53 -17.88 -3.44
CA LEU A 244 12.33 -17.78 -2.21
C LEU A 244 11.78 -18.74 -1.14
N PHE A 245 12.62 -19.67 -0.70
CA PHE A 245 12.29 -20.59 0.40
C PHE A 245 12.83 -20.07 1.73
N LEU A 246 11.97 -19.35 2.46
CA LEU A 246 12.22 -18.81 3.80
C LEU A 246 11.31 -19.47 4.86
N GLY A 247 11.07 -20.77 4.71
CA GLY A 247 10.09 -21.54 5.46
C GLY A 247 8.80 -21.75 4.66
N GLU A 248 7.91 -22.60 5.16
CA GLU A 248 6.64 -22.90 4.49
C GLU A 248 5.73 -21.67 4.40
N GLY A 249 5.69 -20.89 5.48
CA GLY A 249 4.86 -19.69 5.57
C GLY A 249 3.36 -19.99 5.60
N LYS A 250 2.56 -18.94 5.71
CA LYS A 250 1.10 -19.00 5.69
C LYS A 250 0.58 -18.01 4.65
N MET A 251 -0.38 -18.48 3.85
CA MET A 251 -1.07 -17.60 2.89
C MET A 251 -2.06 -16.70 3.62
N GLU A 252 -1.93 -15.40 3.42
CA GLU A 252 -2.82 -14.38 3.98
C GLU A 252 -3.41 -13.53 2.86
N LYS A 253 -4.63 -13.02 3.08
CA LYS A 253 -5.24 -12.04 2.20
C LYS A 253 -4.45 -10.73 2.27
N ASP A 254 -4.38 -10.02 1.14
CA ASP A 254 -3.68 -8.76 1.08
C ASP A 254 -4.57 -7.64 0.56
N CYS A 255 -4.57 -7.36 -0.74
CA CYS A 255 -5.39 -6.30 -1.31
C CYS A 255 -6.70 -6.84 -1.89
N ALA A 256 -7.70 -5.98 -1.96
CA ALA A 256 -8.90 -6.19 -2.77
C ALA A 256 -8.78 -5.38 -4.05
N VAL A 257 -9.09 -6.01 -5.19
CA VAL A 257 -8.88 -5.46 -6.52
C VAL A 257 -10.18 -5.48 -7.32
N TYR A 258 -10.49 -4.36 -7.93
CA TYR A 258 -11.57 -4.17 -8.88
C TYR A 258 -11.01 -4.10 -10.30
N GLY A 259 -11.65 -4.75 -11.26
CA GLY A 259 -11.37 -4.61 -12.69
C GLY A 259 -10.18 -5.43 -13.23
N LEU A 260 -9.47 -6.18 -12.39
CA LEU A 260 -8.51 -7.20 -12.81
C LEU A 260 -8.92 -8.57 -12.27
N THR A 261 -8.75 -9.61 -13.10
CA THR A 261 -9.09 -10.99 -12.75
C THR A 261 -7.87 -11.89 -12.64
N ASP A 262 -6.73 -11.43 -13.14
CA ASP A 262 -5.48 -12.18 -13.12
C ASP A 262 -4.99 -12.36 -11.67
N GLU A 263 -4.22 -13.40 -11.44
CA GLU A 263 -3.45 -13.57 -10.21
C GLU A 263 -2.26 -12.60 -10.26
N ILE A 264 -2.30 -11.56 -9.45
CA ILE A 264 -1.34 -10.46 -9.45
C ILE A 264 -0.70 -10.28 -8.09
N TYR A 265 0.52 -9.80 -8.09
CA TYR A 265 1.20 -9.33 -6.90
C TYR A 265 1.08 -7.81 -6.78
N THR A 266 0.65 -7.32 -5.63
CA THR A 266 0.56 -5.89 -5.35
C THR A 266 1.83 -5.37 -4.67
N GLY A 267 2.37 -6.14 -3.72
CA GLY A 267 3.62 -5.83 -3.01
C GLY A 267 3.51 -4.55 -2.20
N LEU A 268 4.25 -3.53 -2.61
CA LEU A 268 4.28 -2.25 -1.93
C LEU A 268 2.91 -1.58 -1.93
N ILE A 269 2.37 -1.35 -0.75
CA ILE A 269 1.13 -0.59 -0.53
C ILE A 269 1.38 0.51 0.49
N ILE A 270 0.65 1.61 0.37
CA ILE A 270 0.64 2.69 1.36
C ILE A 270 -0.29 2.23 2.49
N GLU A 271 0.25 2.01 3.68
CA GLU A 271 -0.46 1.60 4.90
C GLU A 271 -0.79 2.78 5.80
#